data_9e464a332c54447a9951bd2cba3c6696
#
_entry.id   9e464a332c54447a9951bd2cba3c6696
#
_cell.length_a   1.000
_cell.length_b   1.000
_cell.length_c   1.000
_cell.angle_alpha   90.00
_cell.angle_beta   90.00
_cell.angle_gamma   90.00
#
_symmetry.space_group_name_H-M   'P 1'
#
loop_
_entity.id
_entity.type
_entity.pdbx_description
1 polymer ?
#
loop_
_entity_poly.entity_id
_entity_poly.type
_entity_poly.pdbx_seq_one_letter_code
_entity_poly.pdbx_strand_id
1 'polypeptide(L)'
;MAVPDKQLRAKLTPDYDFGCKRPAVSSSYLQTFNRDNVDLITDPIETITRTGIRTRGGAERDIDVLVLATGFRLFYDPQIYRDTPVTGRDGFDLGDFYAHQLPQSYHGISIPGLPNYFQVFGHYGWTGGTWHSVVDTAGAHISRVIAQAQRLGATDVEVRRQAAAEWTEQVRGRYATSLFQVGNCATANSYYFDHNGESAYIRPMSTQAARRSSRTFPLRDYAFEGHAEPERVAAVANKAVV
;
A
#
# COMPACT_ATOMS: atom_id res chain seq x y z
N MET A 1 -19.71 -28.53 9.25
CA MET A 1 -18.40 -27.96 9.68
C MET A 1 -17.39 -28.30 8.60
N ALA A 2 -16.63 -27.32 8.09
CA ALA A 2 -15.74 -27.53 6.92
C ALA A 2 -14.53 -28.46 7.24
N VAL A 3 -14.04 -28.44 8.49
CA VAL A 3 -12.94 -29.29 8.98
C VAL A 3 -13.42 -30.02 10.24
N PRO A 4 -13.74 -31.33 10.16
CA PRO A 4 -14.22 -32.11 11.28
C PRO A 4 -13.17 -32.38 12.36
N ASP A 5 -11.92 -32.63 11.95
CA ASP A 5 -10.81 -32.89 12.85
C ASP A 5 -10.50 -31.68 13.72
N LYS A 6 -10.47 -31.89 15.06
CA LYS A 6 -10.28 -30.80 16.04
C LYS A 6 -8.85 -30.25 16.05
N GLN A 7 -7.85 -31.13 15.85
CA GLN A 7 -6.45 -30.73 15.89
C GLN A 7 -6.08 -29.94 14.64
N LEU A 8 -6.51 -30.43 13.49
CA LEU A 8 -6.36 -29.76 12.21
C LEU A 8 -7.05 -28.38 12.21
N ARG A 9 -8.28 -28.33 12.73
CA ARG A 9 -9.02 -27.07 12.86
C ARG A 9 -8.30 -26.04 13.76
N ALA A 10 -7.71 -26.49 14.88
CA ALA A 10 -6.94 -25.63 15.75
C ALA A 10 -5.72 -25.02 15.02
N LYS A 11 -5.00 -25.82 14.22
CA LYS A 11 -3.90 -25.34 13.38
C LYS A 11 -4.33 -24.34 12.28
N LEU A 12 -5.56 -24.49 11.76
CA LEU A 12 -6.12 -23.61 10.74
C LEU A 12 -6.78 -22.34 11.30
N THR A 13 -6.97 -22.28 12.62
CA THR A 13 -7.55 -21.10 13.26
C THR A 13 -6.45 -20.07 13.51
N PRO A 14 -6.54 -18.86 12.93
CA PRO A 14 -5.58 -17.81 13.17
C PRO A 14 -5.52 -17.38 14.64
N ASP A 15 -4.36 -16.95 15.08
CA ASP A 15 -4.10 -16.34 16.38
C ASP A 15 -4.19 -14.80 16.35
N TYR A 16 -4.56 -14.23 15.21
CA TYR A 16 -4.77 -12.80 14.97
C TYR A 16 -6.22 -12.51 14.57
N ASP A 17 -6.64 -11.25 14.76
CA ASP A 17 -8.00 -10.82 14.51
C ASP A 17 -8.35 -10.79 13.01
N PHE A 18 -9.64 -10.98 12.72
CA PHE A 18 -10.17 -10.87 11.37
C PHE A 18 -9.89 -9.48 10.78
N GLY A 19 -9.31 -9.44 9.58
CA GLY A 19 -8.95 -8.20 8.89
C GLY A 19 -7.48 -7.82 9.03
N CYS A 20 -6.73 -8.39 9.97
CA CYS A 20 -5.28 -8.17 10.08
C CYS A 20 -4.51 -8.60 8.82
N LYS A 21 -5.03 -9.58 8.09
CA LYS A 21 -4.63 -9.92 6.71
C LYS A 21 -5.79 -9.68 5.77
N ARG A 22 -5.51 -9.58 4.45
CA ARG A 22 -6.54 -9.48 3.45
C ARG A 22 -7.43 -10.72 3.50
N PRO A 23 -8.74 -10.59 3.80
CA PRO A 23 -9.64 -11.73 3.79
C PRO A 23 -9.78 -12.29 2.39
N ALA A 24 -9.67 -13.60 2.27
CA ALA A 24 -9.98 -14.33 1.06
C ALA A 24 -11.31 -15.09 1.27
N VAL A 25 -12.14 -15.15 0.24
CA VAL A 25 -13.41 -15.88 0.26
C VAL A 25 -13.27 -17.12 -0.61
N SER A 26 -13.51 -18.28 -0.03
CA SER A 26 -13.48 -19.56 -0.75
C SER A 26 -14.49 -20.51 -0.14
N SER A 27 -15.21 -21.25 -0.98
CA SER A 27 -16.13 -22.31 -0.56
C SER A 27 -15.45 -23.66 -0.37
N SER A 28 -14.20 -23.82 -0.82
CA SER A 28 -13.51 -25.12 -0.86
C SER A 28 -12.15 -25.14 -0.15
N TYR A 29 -11.57 -24.00 0.17
CA TYR A 29 -10.22 -23.93 0.74
C TYR A 29 -10.07 -24.76 2.02
N LEU A 30 -10.92 -24.57 3.02
CA LEU A 30 -10.83 -25.31 4.27
C LEU A 30 -11.11 -26.81 4.08
N GLN A 31 -12.00 -27.17 3.16
CA GLN A 31 -12.32 -28.57 2.86
C GLN A 31 -11.16 -29.31 2.19
N THR A 32 -10.26 -28.59 1.51
CA THR A 32 -9.07 -29.18 0.87
C THR A 32 -8.19 -29.90 1.89
N PHE A 33 -8.10 -29.42 3.12
CA PHE A 33 -7.30 -30.04 4.17
C PHE A 33 -7.87 -31.35 4.73
N ASN A 34 -9.07 -31.75 4.33
CA ASN A 34 -9.63 -33.06 4.68
C ASN A 34 -9.23 -34.19 3.70
N ARG A 35 -8.44 -33.86 2.67
CA ARG A 35 -8.00 -34.84 1.67
C ARG A 35 -6.80 -35.61 2.15
N ASP A 36 -6.73 -36.91 1.87
CA ASP A 36 -5.64 -37.79 2.27
C ASP A 36 -4.26 -37.41 1.67
N ASN A 37 -4.27 -36.64 0.58
CA ASN A 37 -3.07 -36.18 -0.12
C ASN A 37 -2.70 -34.72 0.22
N VAL A 38 -3.22 -34.15 1.32
CA VAL A 38 -2.94 -32.78 1.74
C VAL A 38 -2.50 -32.76 3.20
N ASP A 39 -1.25 -32.38 3.44
CA ASP A 39 -0.69 -32.20 4.78
C ASP A 39 -0.57 -30.71 5.12
N LEU A 40 -1.02 -30.32 6.31
CA LEU A 40 -0.75 -29.00 6.87
C LEU A 40 0.44 -29.07 7.83
N ILE A 41 1.56 -28.47 7.42
CA ILE A 41 2.77 -28.36 8.22
C ILE A 41 2.84 -26.93 8.78
N THR A 42 2.84 -26.80 10.11
CA THR A 42 2.92 -25.51 10.81
C THR A 42 4.28 -25.32 11.52
N ASP A 43 5.14 -26.35 11.48
CA ASP A 43 6.51 -26.23 11.99
C ASP A 43 7.33 -25.29 11.10
N PRO A 44 8.01 -24.28 11.66
CA PRO A 44 8.75 -23.31 10.86
C PRO A 44 9.81 -23.96 9.98
N ILE A 45 9.92 -23.46 8.76
CA ILE A 45 10.97 -23.86 7.83
C ILE A 45 12.32 -23.40 8.37
N GLU A 46 13.26 -24.32 8.49
CA GLU A 46 14.66 -24.04 8.84
C GLU A 46 15.48 -23.72 7.60
N THR A 47 15.37 -24.57 6.59
CA THR A 47 16.11 -24.41 5.34
C THR A 47 15.44 -25.13 4.18
N ILE A 48 15.71 -24.63 2.96
CA ILE A 48 15.43 -25.34 1.72
C ILE A 48 16.67 -26.13 1.36
N THR A 49 16.53 -27.44 1.24
CA THR A 49 17.62 -28.36 0.86
C THR A 49 17.69 -28.54 -0.64
N ARG A 50 18.62 -29.34 -1.13
CA ARG A 50 18.75 -29.63 -2.56
C ARG A 50 17.53 -30.41 -3.12
N THR A 51 16.86 -31.18 -2.29
CA THR A 51 15.76 -32.07 -2.69
C THR A 51 14.44 -31.72 -2.02
N GLY A 52 14.42 -30.77 -1.06
CA GLY A 52 13.19 -30.54 -0.32
C GLY A 52 13.27 -29.41 0.72
N ILE A 53 12.52 -29.59 1.77
CA ILE A 53 12.42 -28.63 2.88
C ILE A 53 12.71 -29.35 4.21
N ARG A 54 13.55 -28.74 5.04
CA ARG A 54 13.74 -29.14 6.44
C ARG A 54 13.11 -28.12 7.38
N THR A 55 12.34 -28.62 8.32
CA THR A 55 11.70 -27.79 9.37
C THR A 55 12.57 -27.74 10.64
N ARG A 56 12.33 -26.79 11.52
CA ARG A 56 13.06 -26.63 12.80
C ARG A 56 12.91 -27.84 13.72
N GLY A 57 11.83 -28.60 13.62
CA GLY A 57 11.65 -29.87 14.32
C GLY A 57 12.52 -31.02 13.76
N GLY A 58 13.33 -30.77 12.75
CA GLY A 58 14.25 -31.72 12.14
C GLY A 58 13.61 -32.60 11.06
N ALA A 59 12.32 -32.50 10.79
CA ALA A 59 11.67 -33.25 9.74
C ALA A 59 12.10 -32.72 8.37
N GLU A 60 12.55 -33.64 7.50
CA GLU A 60 12.90 -33.34 6.09
C GLU A 60 11.85 -33.96 5.19
N ARG A 61 11.44 -33.23 4.13
CA ARG A 61 10.45 -33.63 3.15
C ARG A 61 10.98 -33.35 1.76
N ASP A 62 11.09 -34.40 0.97
CA ASP A 62 11.40 -34.25 -0.47
C ASP A 62 10.20 -33.66 -1.19
N ILE A 63 10.48 -32.76 -2.15
CA ILE A 63 9.47 -32.09 -2.98
C ILE A 63 9.96 -31.99 -4.42
N ASP A 64 9.04 -32.07 -5.36
CA ASP A 64 9.31 -31.88 -6.79
C ASP A 64 9.07 -30.42 -7.22
N VAL A 65 8.13 -29.75 -6.57
CA VAL A 65 7.76 -28.36 -6.90
C VAL A 65 7.59 -27.54 -5.62
N LEU A 66 8.27 -26.41 -5.55
CA LEU A 66 8.12 -25.41 -4.48
C LEU A 66 7.39 -24.19 -5.00
N VAL A 67 6.23 -23.90 -4.42
CA VAL A 67 5.46 -22.67 -4.70
C VAL A 67 5.72 -21.66 -3.60
N LEU A 68 6.37 -20.53 -3.96
CA LEU A 68 6.63 -19.43 -3.03
C LEU A 68 5.41 -18.49 -2.98
N ALA A 69 4.66 -18.56 -1.88
CA ALA A 69 3.53 -17.69 -1.60
C ALA A 69 3.78 -16.85 -0.33
N THR A 70 4.99 -16.31 -0.21
CA THR A 70 5.54 -15.67 1.00
C THR A 70 5.03 -14.25 1.26
N GLY A 71 4.19 -13.69 0.37
CA GLY A 71 3.60 -12.37 0.49
C GLY A 71 4.29 -11.32 -0.37
N PHE A 72 3.85 -10.07 -0.19
CA PHE A 72 4.33 -8.91 -0.94
C PHE A 72 5.13 -7.97 -0.05
N ARG A 73 6.09 -7.27 -0.64
CA ARG A 73 6.61 -6.00 -0.13
C ARG A 73 5.86 -4.88 -0.81
N LEU A 74 5.34 -3.94 -0.04
CA LEU A 74 4.62 -2.80 -0.60
C LEU A 74 5.54 -1.58 -0.68
N PHE A 75 5.07 -0.56 -1.40
CA PHE A 75 5.77 0.68 -1.74
C PHE A 75 6.34 1.47 -0.54
N TYR A 76 5.96 1.17 0.68
CA TYR A 76 6.52 1.76 1.89
C TYR A 76 7.68 0.94 2.50
N ASP A 77 8.07 -0.20 1.90
CA ASP A 77 9.29 -0.91 2.28
C ASP A 77 10.49 -0.20 1.66
N PRO A 78 11.40 0.39 2.46
CA PRO A 78 12.56 1.13 1.94
C PRO A 78 13.46 0.28 1.04
N GLN A 79 13.45 -1.05 1.21
CA GLN A 79 14.28 -1.95 0.41
C GLN A 79 13.90 -1.96 -1.07
N ILE A 80 12.65 -1.63 -1.42
CA ILE A 80 12.22 -1.53 -2.82
C ILE A 80 12.98 -0.43 -3.56
N TYR A 81 13.35 0.64 -2.85
CA TYR A 81 14.00 1.81 -3.43
C TYR A 81 15.53 1.70 -3.53
N ARG A 82 16.14 0.61 -3.02
CA ARG A 82 17.59 0.38 -3.18
C ARG A 82 18.00 0.16 -4.62
N ASP A 83 17.19 -0.63 -5.34
CA ASP A 83 17.46 -0.98 -6.74
C ASP A 83 16.78 -0.02 -7.72
N THR A 84 15.77 0.73 -7.25
CA THR A 84 15.00 1.66 -8.06
C THR A 84 14.78 2.95 -7.27
N PRO A 85 15.82 3.77 -7.08
CA PRO A 85 15.72 4.99 -6.29
C PRO A 85 14.77 5.99 -6.93
N VAL A 86 13.97 6.65 -6.10
CA VAL A 86 13.12 7.78 -6.47
C VAL A 86 13.65 9.01 -5.76
N THR A 87 14.23 9.92 -6.52
CA THR A 87 14.84 11.14 -6.00
C THR A 87 14.04 12.37 -6.39
N GLY A 88 13.97 13.33 -5.50
CA GLY A 88 13.25 14.58 -5.68
C GLY A 88 14.14 15.81 -5.60
N ARG A 89 13.51 16.92 -5.20
CA ARG A 89 14.18 18.21 -5.06
C ARG A 89 15.18 18.20 -3.90
N ASP A 90 16.29 18.92 -4.05
CA ASP A 90 17.30 19.13 -3.00
C ASP A 90 17.87 17.83 -2.39
N GLY A 91 17.98 16.78 -3.19
CA GLY A 91 18.51 15.48 -2.75
C GLY A 91 17.52 14.64 -1.93
N PHE A 92 16.22 14.98 -1.95
CA PHE A 92 15.21 14.12 -1.33
C PHE A 92 15.27 12.71 -1.91
N ASP A 93 15.35 11.71 -1.06
CA ASP A 93 15.29 10.28 -1.43
C ASP A 93 14.07 9.62 -0.79
N LEU A 94 13.24 8.96 -1.59
CA LEU A 94 11.99 8.36 -1.12
C LEU A 94 12.24 7.12 -0.26
N GLY A 95 13.30 6.37 -0.54
CA GLY A 95 13.68 5.21 0.27
C GLY A 95 14.14 5.64 1.66
N ASP A 96 14.99 6.65 1.75
CA ASP A 96 15.44 7.23 3.01
C ASP A 96 14.28 7.87 3.78
N PHE A 97 13.38 8.53 3.08
CA PHE A 97 12.17 9.08 3.68
C PHE A 97 11.33 8.00 4.36
N TYR A 98 11.08 6.87 3.70
CA TYR A 98 10.33 5.77 4.29
C TYR A 98 11.10 4.98 5.35
N ALA A 99 12.43 5.01 5.32
CA ALA A 99 13.25 4.36 6.34
C ALA A 99 13.26 5.10 7.68
N HIS A 100 13.20 6.44 7.66
CA HIS A 100 13.49 7.28 8.82
C HIS A 100 12.31 8.14 9.28
N GLN A 101 11.26 8.26 8.47
CA GLN A 101 10.10 9.08 8.80
C GLN A 101 8.82 8.25 8.84
N LEU A 102 7.85 8.74 9.61
CA LEU A 102 6.53 8.14 9.60
C LEU A 102 5.93 8.21 8.20
N PRO A 103 5.32 7.11 7.73
CA PRO A 103 4.67 7.09 6.43
C PRO A 103 3.67 8.22 6.30
N GLN A 104 3.82 9.04 5.27
CA GLN A 104 2.90 10.14 4.99
C GLN A 104 2.77 10.37 3.49
N SER A 105 1.57 10.74 3.08
CA SER A 105 1.31 11.26 1.75
C SER A 105 0.00 12.03 1.76
N TYR A 106 -0.04 13.17 1.11
CA TYR A 106 -1.26 13.97 1.01
C TYR A 106 -2.31 13.22 0.16
N HIS A 107 -3.44 12.89 0.78
CA HIS A 107 -4.53 12.11 0.19
C HIS A 107 -4.14 10.72 -0.37
N GLY A 108 -3.00 10.16 0.05
CA GLY A 108 -2.49 8.92 -0.52
C GLY A 108 -1.89 9.10 -1.92
N ILE A 109 -1.56 10.33 -2.34
CA ILE A 109 -1.22 10.67 -3.72
C ILE A 109 0.10 11.42 -3.84
N SER A 110 0.31 12.48 -3.06
CA SER A 110 1.48 13.34 -3.22
C SER A 110 2.36 13.35 -1.99
N ILE A 111 3.67 13.44 -2.19
CA ILE A 111 4.69 13.46 -1.14
C ILE A 111 5.47 14.76 -1.27
N PRO A 112 5.65 15.53 -0.18
CA PRO A 112 6.50 16.72 -0.21
C PRO A 112 7.95 16.38 -0.56
N GLY A 113 8.58 17.19 -1.40
CA GLY A 113 9.93 16.94 -1.90
C GLY A 113 9.97 16.21 -3.24
N LEU A 114 8.82 15.77 -3.76
CA LEU A 114 8.69 15.11 -5.05
C LEU A 114 7.78 15.90 -5.99
N PRO A 115 8.28 16.96 -6.63
CA PRO A 115 7.50 17.73 -7.59
C PRO A 115 7.09 16.86 -8.80
N ASN A 116 5.88 17.08 -9.30
CA ASN A 116 5.29 16.36 -10.44
C ASN A 116 5.16 14.83 -10.26
N TYR A 117 5.32 14.34 -9.04
CA TYR A 117 5.19 12.92 -8.71
C TYR A 117 3.85 12.65 -8.02
N PHE A 118 3.12 11.67 -8.54
CA PHE A 118 1.83 11.26 -7.99
C PHE A 118 1.77 9.75 -7.86
N GLN A 119 1.39 9.28 -6.69
CA GLN A 119 1.07 7.88 -6.45
C GLN A 119 -0.42 7.64 -6.65
N VAL A 120 -0.80 6.64 -7.42
CA VAL A 120 -2.21 6.21 -7.51
C VAL A 120 -2.65 5.54 -6.22
N PHE A 121 -1.69 4.94 -5.51
CA PHE A 121 -1.92 4.18 -4.30
C PHE A 121 -0.75 4.38 -3.32
N GLY A 122 -0.74 5.51 -2.64
CA GLY A 122 0.24 5.84 -1.61
C GLY A 122 -0.27 5.55 -0.19
N HIS A 123 0.48 6.02 0.80
CA HIS A 123 0.11 5.89 2.22
C HIS A 123 -1.27 6.46 2.50
N TYR A 124 -2.07 5.70 3.25
CA TYR A 124 -3.48 6.02 3.53
C TYR A 124 -4.30 6.23 2.23
N GLY A 125 -3.97 5.48 1.17
CA GLY A 125 -4.67 5.58 -0.12
C GLY A 125 -5.91 4.70 -0.21
N TRP A 126 -6.00 3.60 0.56
CA TRP A 126 -7.06 2.60 0.42
C TRP A 126 -8.19 2.76 1.44
N THR A 127 -9.42 2.77 0.96
CA THR A 127 -10.64 2.93 1.76
C THR A 127 -11.44 1.63 1.93
N GLY A 128 -10.85 0.47 1.64
CA GLY A 128 -11.56 -0.81 1.66
C GLY A 128 -12.33 -1.13 0.37
N GLY A 129 -12.37 -0.21 -0.59
CA GLY A 129 -13.06 -0.40 -1.87
C GLY A 129 -12.25 -1.22 -2.89
N THR A 130 -12.79 -1.32 -4.10
CA THR A 130 -12.12 -1.96 -5.22
C THR A 130 -10.95 -1.12 -5.75
N TRP A 131 -10.03 -1.75 -6.48
CA TRP A 131 -8.93 -1.06 -7.15
C TRP A 131 -9.44 0.06 -8.08
N HIS A 132 -10.52 -0.19 -8.80
CA HIS A 132 -11.14 0.83 -9.68
C HIS A 132 -11.56 2.09 -8.92
N SER A 133 -12.10 1.94 -7.69
CA SER A 133 -12.49 3.10 -6.87
C SER A 133 -11.28 3.89 -6.37
N VAL A 134 -10.15 3.23 -6.15
CA VAL A 134 -8.88 3.88 -5.80
C VAL A 134 -8.36 4.68 -6.98
N VAL A 135 -8.30 4.08 -8.17
CA VAL A 135 -7.86 4.73 -9.41
C VAL A 135 -8.74 5.94 -9.76
N ASP A 136 -10.08 5.81 -9.68
CA ASP A 136 -11.01 6.93 -9.91
C ASP A 136 -10.79 8.08 -8.92
N THR A 137 -10.57 7.74 -7.66
CA THR A 137 -10.33 8.73 -6.59
C THR A 137 -9.00 9.48 -6.81
N ALA A 138 -7.94 8.75 -7.11
CA ALA A 138 -6.63 9.32 -7.39
C ALA A 138 -6.64 10.13 -8.70
N GLY A 139 -7.24 9.59 -9.76
CA GLY A 139 -7.38 10.25 -11.05
C GLY A 139 -8.10 11.60 -10.94
N ALA A 140 -9.20 11.65 -10.20
CA ALA A 140 -9.93 12.91 -9.96
C ALA A 140 -9.07 13.95 -9.23
N HIS A 141 -8.24 13.54 -8.26
CA HIS A 141 -7.33 14.43 -7.54
C HIS A 141 -6.23 14.95 -8.49
N ILE A 142 -5.52 14.02 -9.15
CA ILE A 142 -4.41 14.33 -10.05
C ILE A 142 -4.86 15.25 -11.19
N SER A 143 -6.00 14.95 -11.81
CA SER A 143 -6.56 15.77 -12.90
C SER A 143 -6.83 17.21 -12.46
N ARG A 144 -7.33 17.43 -11.24
CA ARG A 144 -7.55 18.79 -10.71
C ARG A 144 -6.23 19.56 -10.52
N VAL A 145 -5.18 18.88 -10.04
CA VAL A 145 -3.86 19.49 -9.85
C VAL A 145 -3.25 19.84 -11.20
N ILE A 146 -3.25 18.92 -12.16
CA ILE A 146 -2.71 19.15 -13.51
C ILE A 146 -3.48 20.26 -14.23
N ALA A 147 -4.81 20.26 -14.17
CA ALA A 147 -5.61 21.31 -14.78
C ALA A 147 -5.33 22.70 -14.19
N GLN A 148 -5.01 22.78 -12.88
CA GLN A 148 -4.59 24.03 -12.26
C GLN A 148 -3.20 24.46 -12.71
N ALA A 149 -2.25 23.53 -12.80
CA ALA A 149 -0.92 23.81 -13.32
C ALA A 149 -0.98 24.38 -14.75
N GLN A 150 -1.76 23.73 -15.64
CA GLN A 150 -1.98 24.20 -17.01
C GLN A 150 -2.57 25.62 -17.04
N ARG A 151 -3.58 25.92 -16.21
CA ARG A 151 -4.17 27.27 -16.16
C ARG A 151 -3.19 28.34 -15.71
N LEU A 152 -2.25 27.97 -14.84
CA LEU A 152 -1.23 28.89 -14.32
C LEU A 152 0.04 28.93 -15.18
N GLY A 153 0.17 28.06 -16.19
CA GLY A 153 1.40 27.86 -16.95
C GLY A 153 2.55 27.31 -16.12
N ALA A 154 2.22 26.67 -14.98
CA ALA A 154 3.23 26.13 -14.07
C ALA A 154 3.82 24.83 -14.61
N THR A 155 5.13 24.64 -14.46
CA THR A 155 5.87 23.43 -14.85
C THR A 155 6.14 22.51 -13.67
N ASP A 156 6.10 23.06 -12.45
CA ASP A 156 6.39 22.34 -11.22
C ASP A 156 5.19 22.41 -10.28
N VAL A 157 4.79 21.25 -9.79
CA VAL A 157 3.66 21.11 -8.87
C VAL A 157 4.08 20.23 -7.70
N GLU A 158 4.04 20.77 -6.51
CA GLU A 158 4.43 20.07 -5.30
C GLU A 158 3.42 20.31 -4.17
N VAL A 159 3.06 19.26 -3.41
CA VAL A 159 2.24 19.44 -2.21
C VAL A 159 3.06 20.16 -1.13
N ARG A 160 2.44 21.12 -0.44
CA ARG A 160 3.09 21.84 0.66
C ARG A 160 3.29 20.93 1.86
N ARG A 161 4.47 20.96 2.48
CA ARG A 161 4.80 20.14 3.66
C ARG A 161 3.78 20.28 4.78
N GLN A 162 3.33 21.50 5.04
CA GLN A 162 2.33 21.77 6.07
C GLN A 162 1.00 21.07 5.75
N ALA A 163 0.49 21.16 4.53
CA ALA A 163 -0.76 20.52 4.13
C ALA A 163 -0.68 18.99 4.24
N ALA A 164 0.44 18.39 3.84
CA ALA A 164 0.66 16.96 3.98
C ALA A 164 0.74 16.52 5.45
N ALA A 165 1.38 17.30 6.32
CA ALA A 165 1.48 17.02 7.74
C ALA A 165 0.12 17.11 8.44
N GLU A 166 -0.64 18.19 8.21
CA GLU A 166 -1.99 18.38 8.76
C GLU A 166 -2.95 17.25 8.33
N TRP A 167 -2.88 16.86 7.06
CA TRP A 167 -3.69 15.76 6.56
C TRP A 167 -3.30 14.42 7.19
N THR A 168 -2.01 14.16 7.33
CA THR A 168 -1.48 12.94 7.98
C THR A 168 -1.94 12.86 9.44
N GLU A 169 -1.87 13.94 10.18
CA GLU A 169 -2.33 14.02 11.57
C GLU A 169 -3.84 13.71 11.68
N GLN A 170 -4.66 14.32 10.81
CA GLN A 170 -6.10 14.04 10.77
C GLN A 170 -6.42 12.57 10.49
N VAL A 171 -5.70 11.95 9.57
CA VAL A 171 -5.88 10.53 9.22
C VAL A 171 -5.45 9.64 10.38
N ARG A 172 -4.30 9.91 10.99
CA ARG A 172 -3.79 9.15 12.14
C ARG A 172 -4.70 9.25 13.34
N GLY A 173 -5.26 10.41 13.62
CA GLY A 173 -6.25 10.57 14.68
C GLY A 173 -7.48 9.67 14.51
N ARG A 174 -7.93 9.47 13.27
CA ARG A 174 -9.03 8.53 12.96
C ARG A 174 -8.57 7.08 12.98
N TYR A 175 -7.32 6.83 12.62
CA TYR A 175 -6.74 5.50 12.58
C TYR A 175 -6.63 4.87 13.97
N ALA A 176 -6.45 5.67 15.02
CA ALA A 176 -6.29 5.23 16.41
C ALA A 176 -7.43 4.32 16.91
N THR A 177 -8.63 4.41 16.33
CA THR A 177 -9.79 3.57 16.65
C THR A 177 -10.04 2.45 15.64
N SER A 178 -9.17 2.27 14.66
CA SER A 178 -9.32 1.23 13.65
C SER A 178 -8.93 -0.15 14.20
N LEU A 179 -9.46 -1.21 13.58
CA LEU A 179 -9.09 -2.60 13.88
C LEU A 179 -7.57 -2.82 13.85
N PHE A 180 -6.86 -2.15 12.96
CA PHE A 180 -5.42 -2.29 12.81
C PHE A 180 -4.62 -1.75 13.99
N GLN A 181 -5.19 -0.81 14.74
CA GLN A 181 -4.56 -0.25 15.94
C GLN A 181 -5.01 -0.93 17.22
N VAL A 182 -6.28 -1.33 17.31
CA VAL A 182 -6.87 -1.89 18.53
C VAL A 182 -6.95 -3.41 18.51
N GLY A 183 -6.85 -4.04 17.33
CA GLY A 183 -6.92 -5.49 17.17
C GLY A 183 -5.58 -6.19 17.42
N ASN A 184 -5.65 -7.50 17.68
CA ASN A 184 -4.47 -8.35 17.81
C ASN A 184 -3.90 -8.71 16.42
N CYS A 185 -3.11 -7.83 15.83
CA CYS A 185 -2.48 -8.03 14.54
C CYS A 185 -0.99 -8.37 14.59
N ALA A 186 -0.36 -8.38 15.74
CA ALA A 186 1.10 -8.51 15.89
C ALA A 186 1.67 -9.79 15.27
N THR A 187 0.93 -10.91 15.34
CA THR A 187 1.34 -12.21 14.79
C THR A 187 0.95 -12.42 13.33
N ALA A 188 0.22 -11.47 12.75
CA ALA A 188 -0.37 -11.66 11.43
C ALA A 188 0.66 -11.77 10.29
N ASN A 189 1.90 -11.28 10.44
CA ASN A 189 2.88 -11.16 9.36
C ASN A 189 2.22 -10.63 8.09
N SER A 190 1.65 -9.44 8.19
CA SER A 190 0.81 -8.86 7.14
C SER A 190 1.50 -7.68 6.47
N TYR A 191 1.43 -7.63 5.15
CA TYR A 191 1.90 -6.49 4.37
C TYR A 191 1.08 -5.20 4.61
N TYR A 192 0.06 -5.25 5.45
CA TYR A 192 -0.67 -4.05 5.88
C TYR A 192 0.13 -3.18 6.84
N PHE A 193 1.16 -3.74 7.47
CA PHE A 193 1.99 -3.05 8.44
C PHE A 193 3.38 -2.79 7.87
N ASP A 194 3.90 -1.62 8.13
CA ASP A 194 5.27 -1.26 7.80
C ASP A 194 6.27 -1.84 8.82
N HIS A 195 7.55 -1.54 8.65
CA HIS A 195 8.61 -1.98 9.55
C HIS A 195 8.52 -1.40 10.96
N ASN A 196 7.73 -0.36 11.18
CA ASN A 196 7.44 0.23 12.49
C ASN A 196 6.17 -0.36 13.13
N GLY A 197 5.49 -1.28 12.46
CA GLY A 197 4.20 -1.84 12.90
C GLY A 197 3.01 -0.90 12.67
N GLU A 198 3.16 0.15 11.86
CA GLU A 198 2.06 1.03 11.47
C GLU A 198 1.38 0.55 10.20
N SER A 199 0.05 0.56 10.20
CA SER A 199 -0.71 0.29 8.99
C SER A 199 -1.02 1.58 8.23
N ALA A 200 -0.02 2.10 7.56
CA ALA A 200 -0.17 3.25 6.67
C ALA A 200 -0.89 2.91 5.35
N TYR A 201 -1.44 1.74 5.24
CA TYR A 201 -2.15 1.23 4.08
C TYR A 201 -3.58 1.75 3.99
N ILE A 202 -4.26 1.78 5.14
CA ILE A 202 -5.69 2.06 5.23
C ILE A 202 -5.96 3.55 5.44
N ARG A 203 -6.87 4.09 4.65
CA ARG A 203 -7.47 5.42 4.84
C ARG A 203 -8.75 5.25 5.65
N PRO A 204 -8.82 5.68 6.92
CA PRO A 204 -9.99 5.44 7.79
C PRO A 204 -11.14 6.40 7.46
N MET A 205 -11.70 6.23 6.28
CA MET A 205 -12.91 6.93 5.81
C MET A 205 -13.64 6.12 4.75
N SER A 206 -14.91 6.43 4.51
CA SER A 206 -15.66 5.76 3.45
C SER A 206 -15.12 6.12 2.06
N THR A 207 -15.28 5.22 1.10
CA THR A 207 -14.91 5.45 -0.31
C THR A 207 -15.60 6.71 -0.86
N GLN A 208 -16.86 6.96 -0.48
CA GLN A 208 -17.59 8.15 -0.92
C GLN A 208 -16.97 9.44 -0.36
N ALA A 209 -16.57 9.44 0.92
CA ALA A 209 -15.87 10.58 1.53
C ALA A 209 -14.52 10.83 0.86
N ALA A 210 -13.77 9.79 0.55
CA ALA A 210 -12.50 9.89 -0.16
C ALA A 210 -12.68 10.48 -1.58
N ARG A 211 -13.68 10.01 -2.34
CA ARG A 211 -14.02 10.54 -3.67
C ARG A 211 -14.44 12.01 -3.61
N ARG A 212 -15.24 12.40 -2.62
CA ARG A 212 -15.60 13.81 -2.42
C ARG A 212 -14.37 14.65 -2.09
N SER A 213 -13.56 14.20 -1.15
CA SER A 213 -12.34 14.88 -0.72
C SER A 213 -11.38 15.10 -1.91
N SER A 214 -11.19 14.10 -2.77
CA SER A 214 -10.35 14.21 -3.97
C SER A 214 -10.86 15.23 -5.00
N ARG A 215 -12.15 15.55 -4.99
CA ARG A 215 -12.75 16.56 -5.87
C ARG A 215 -12.85 17.95 -5.26
N THR A 216 -12.67 18.09 -3.94
CA THR A 216 -12.93 19.33 -3.21
C THR A 216 -11.77 19.86 -2.37
N PHE A 217 -10.63 19.14 -2.28
CA PHE A 217 -9.48 19.59 -1.50
C PHE A 217 -9.01 20.98 -2.00
N PRO A 218 -8.43 21.82 -1.12
CA PRO A 218 -7.98 23.15 -1.49
C PRO A 218 -6.75 23.08 -2.41
N LEU A 219 -6.82 23.67 -3.62
CA LEU A 219 -5.67 23.72 -4.54
C LEU A 219 -4.50 24.53 -4.01
N ARG A 220 -4.74 25.43 -3.03
CA ARG A 220 -3.69 26.15 -2.30
C ARG A 220 -2.76 25.25 -1.47
N ASP A 221 -3.15 24.00 -1.25
CA ASP A 221 -2.32 23.00 -0.57
C ASP A 221 -1.14 22.55 -1.44
N TYR A 222 -1.17 22.92 -2.71
CA TYR A 222 -0.07 22.75 -3.66
C TYR A 222 0.65 24.07 -3.94
N ALA A 223 1.96 23.99 -4.14
CA ALA A 223 2.74 25.03 -4.79
C ALA A 223 2.74 24.76 -6.31
N PHE A 224 2.58 25.81 -7.08
CA PHE A 224 2.64 25.81 -8.54
C PHE A 224 3.73 26.79 -8.95
N GLU A 225 4.83 26.26 -9.50
CA GLU A 225 6.05 27.04 -9.77
C GLU A 225 6.52 26.84 -11.21
N GLY A 226 7.50 27.63 -11.63
CA GLY A 226 8.00 27.61 -12.99
C GLY A 226 6.97 28.15 -13.98
N HIS A 227 7.45 28.47 -15.19
CA HIS A 227 6.60 28.87 -16.29
C HIS A 227 7.05 28.12 -17.54
N ALA A 228 6.09 27.51 -18.23
CA ALA A 228 6.35 26.87 -19.52
C ALA A 228 6.68 27.95 -20.56
N GLU A 229 7.76 27.76 -21.31
CA GLU A 229 8.00 28.59 -22.47
C GLU A 229 6.87 28.40 -23.51
N PRO A 230 6.38 29.45 -24.16
CA PRO A 230 5.21 29.38 -25.04
C PRO A 230 5.31 28.35 -26.17
N GLU A 231 6.51 28.07 -26.67
CA GLU A 231 6.73 27.09 -27.75
C GLU A 231 6.47 25.62 -27.34
N ARG A 232 6.69 25.27 -26.05
CA ARG A 232 6.43 23.89 -25.59
C ARG A 232 4.95 23.59 -25.41
N VAL A 233 4.15 24.59 -25.06
CA VAL A 233 2.70 24.43 -24.86
C VAL A 233 2.00 24.11 -26.18
N ALA A 234 2.41 24.75 -27.28
CA ALA A 234 1.85 24.51 -28.63
C ALA A 234 2.18 23.07 -29.13
N ALA A 235 3.36 22.55 -28.82
CA ALA A 235 3.79 21.23 -29.27
C ALA A 235 3.05 20.07 -28.57
N VAL A 236 2.62 20.27 -27.32
CA VAL A 236 1.85 19.27 -26.55
C VAL A 236 0.39 19.29 -26.96
N ALA A 237 -0.20 20.47 -27.22
CA ALA A 237 -1.59 20.59 -27.67
C ALA A 237 -1.82 19.92 -29.03
N ASN A 238 -0.83 19.96 -29.92
CA ASN A 238 -0.92 19.30 -31.22
C ASN A 238 -0.69 17.79 -31.24
N LYS A 239 -0.18 17.19 -30.12
CA LYS A 239 0.01 15.74 -29.99
C LYS A 239 -1.13 15.03 -29.24
N ALA A 240 -2.06 15.76 -28.66
CA ALA A 240 -3.17 15.21 -27.90
C ALA A 240 -4.45 14.94 -28.71
N VAL A 241 -4.37 15.07 -30.06
CA VAL A 241 -5.46 14.76 -31.00
C VAL A 241 -4.97 13.68 -31.97
N VAL A 242 -4.94 12.43 -31.49
CA VAL A 242 -5.00 11.21 -32.32
C VAL A 242 -5.82 10.17 -31.58
#